data_7a5a5fbef241f846ffddc442e57c8fde
#
_entry.id   7a5a5fbef241f846ffddc442e57c8fde
#
_cell.length_a   1.000
_cell.length_b   1.000
_cell.length_c   1.000
_cell.angle_alpha   90.00
_cell.angle_beta   90.00
_cell.angle_gamma   90.00
#
_symmetry.space_group_name_H-M   'P 1'
#
loop_
_entity.id
_entity.type
_entity.pdbx_description
1 polymer ?
#
loop_
_entity_poly.entity_id
_entity_poly.type
_entity_poly.pdbx_seq_one_letter_code
_entity_poly.pdbx_strand_id
1 'polypeptide(L)'
;MTSGAPTRTDVVATVGPASRDPAVLRRLIEAGAGVLRLNLSHGAFDEHLETVAEIRRLESTLGVPIAVMADLPGPKIRVAGATSFKLGEGCTVDLVEPGATHRSDAIVIEIDVAGVLPAITLGHRVLLDDGNVRLLAIEESSSDSGGSRVRCTVTSGGTIRDRVGVNVPDSDPDLPAVTSRDLEFAEAMRGVGVDLLAVSFVRNGDDLRRLREALFASDPHAPMPGIVSKIERPAAMTALEDVIDASDAVLVARGDLGVELDIVEVPVAQKRIVAASIRAGRPVIVATQMLQSMIEQASPTRAEATDVANAVLDGADALMLSGETAIGRHPVLAVETLRRIARRTESWHDEGVVDDTALRTTSPEGDPWLPAIARGVHRIATEIPVRAVAAWARSTHTGRILSRGDLRVPLVVFTEDVRIARRMRLLRGVHPLLVQTGSAMSDDRQAFVMEAGRRMIASGFADAGELAIFVHGSGRETARPTDALGVFTVVDSEESGDE
;
A
#
# COMPACT_ATOMS: atom_id res chain seq x y z
N MET A 1 16.70 -15.72 14.65
CA MET A 1 15.86 -15.73 13.44
C MET A 1 15.00 -16.98 13.49
N THR A 2 13.68 -16.87 13.40
CA THR A 2 12.76 -18.02 13.46
C THR A 2 12.98 -18.89 12.23
N SER A 3 13.35 -20.17 12.43
CA SER A 3 13.60 -21.16 11.39
C SER A 3 12.32 -21.54 10.65
N GLY A 4 11.93 -20.75 9.69
CA GLY A 4 10.81 -21.04 8.79
C GLY A 4 10.96 -20.25 7.50
N ALA A 5 10.46 -20.78 6.38
CA ALA A 5 10.48 -20.08 5.10
C ALA A 5 9.96 -18.64 5.24
N PRO A 6 10.57 -17.64 4.59
CA PRO A 6 10.11 -16.27 4.65
C PRO A 6 8.68 -16.17 4.08
N THR A 7 7.87 -15.28 4.67
CA THR A 7 6.51 -14.98 4.19
C THR A 7 6.60 -14.21 2.89
N ARG A 8 5.78 -14.56 1.90
CA ARG A 8 5.73 -13.84 0.60
C ARG A 8 4.95 -12.54 0.71
N THR A 9 3.83 -12.53 1.41
CA THR A 9 3.02 -11.32 1.64
C THR A 9 3.71 -10.46 2.70
N ASP A 10 4.04 -9.21 2.36
CA ASP A 10 4.69 -8.28 3.29
C ASP A 10 3.68 -7.58 4.22
N VAL A 11 4.17 -6.90 5.24
CA VAL A 11 3.36 -6.16 6.21
C VAL A 11 3.66 -4.68 6.14
N VAL A 12 2.60 -3.88 5.94
CA VAL A 12 2.62 -2.44 6.13
C VAL A 12 2.10 -2.14 7.53
N ALA A 13 2.94 -1.59 8.40
CA ALA A 13 2.55 -1.22 9.77
C ALA A 13 2.42 0.30 9.90
N THR A 14 1.26 0.77 10.37
CA THR A 14 1.08 2.21 10.66
C THR A 14 1.74 2.57 11.98
N VAL A 15 2.61 3.58 11.91
CA VAL A 15 3.26 4.15 13.09
C VAL A 15 2.36 5.19 13.74
N GLY A 16 2.24 5.12 15.05
CA GLY A 16 1.45 6.06 15.84
C GLY A 16 1.88 6.05 17.31
N PRO A 17 1.08 6.62 18.23
CA PRO A 17 1.43 6.75 19.64
C PRO A 17 1.85 5.45 20.31
N ALA A 18 1.31 4.31 19.92
CA ALA A 18 1.65 3.01 20.50
C ALA A 18 2.96 2.40 19.96
N SER A 19 3.48 2.92 18.84
CA SER A 19 4.60 2.28 18.13
C SER A 19 5.74 3.21 17.70
N ARG A 20 5.64 4.52 17.92
CA ARG A 20 6.72 5.48 17.57
C ARG A 20 7.96 5.42 18.48
N ASP A 21 7.85 4.78 19.64
CA ASP A 21 9.01 4.54 20.48
C ASP A 21 10.08 3.71 19.74
N PRO A 22 11.37 4.12 19.74
CA PRO A 22 12.42 3.45 18.99
C PRO A 22 12.55 1.94 19.25
N ALA A 23 12.34 1.50 20.50
CA ALA A 23 12.42 0.09 20.84
C ALA A 23 11.22 -0.69 20.28
N VAL A 24 10.03 -0.07 20.22
CA VAL A 24 8.84 -0.68 19.61
C VAL A 24 8.97 -0.69 18.09
N LEU A 25 9.41 0.41 17.44
CA LEU A 25 9.70 0.46 16.01
C LEU A 25 10.67 -0.65 15.60
N ARG A 26 11.78 -0.81 16.35
CA ARG A 26 12.73 -1.89 16.11
C ARG A 26 12.06 -3.26 16.14
N ARG A 27 11.24 -3.53 17.15
CA ARG A 27 10.52 -4.80 17.28
C ARG A 27 9.49 -5.03 16.19
N LEU A 28 8.81 -3.98 15.69
CA LEU A 28 7.91 -4.10 14.51
C LEU A 28 8.69 -4.55 13.28
N ILE A 29 9.87 -3.96 13.04
CA ILE A 29 10.75 -4.33 11.92
C ILE A 29 11.23 -5.77 12.07
N GLU A 30 11.71 -6.14 13.26
CA GLU A 30 12.17 -7.50 13.59
C GLU A 30 11.02 -8.53 13.49
N ALA A 31 9.78 -8.13 13.83
CA ALA A 31 8.58 -8.94 13.62
C ALA A 31 8.22 -9.09 12.14
N GLY A 32 8.78 -8.26 11.25
CA GLY A 32 8.74 -8.35 9.81
C GLY A 32 7.85 -7.34 9.10
N ALA A 33 7.62 -6.18 9.69
CA ALA A 33 7.07 -5.04 8.97
C ALA A 33 8.14 -4.51 7.99
N GLY A 34 7.91 -4.68 6.68
CA GLY A 34 8.80 -4.22 5.63
C GLY A 34 8.53 -2.78 5.20
N VAL A 35 7.32 -2.30 5.47
CA VAL A 35 6.88 -0.94 5.16
C VAL A 35 6.28 -0.29 6.41
N LEU A 36 6.74 0.91 6.74
CA LEU A 36 6.20 1.71 7.84
C LEU A 36 5.40 2.89 7.28
N ARG A 37 4.09 2.94 7.61
CA ARG A 37 3.17 4.00 7.14
C ARG A 37 3.06 5.11 8.17
N LEU A 38 3.17 6.35 7.71
CA LEU A 38 2.93 7.58 8.46
C LEU A 38 1.61 8.20 7.98
N ASN A 39 0.60 8.26 8.84
CA ASN A 39 -0.69 8.86 8.49
C ASN A 39 -0.66 10.37 8.80
N LEU A 40 -0.49 11.20 7.77
CA LEU A 40 -0.36 12.66 7.89
C LEU A 40 -1.69 13.36 8.26
N SER A 41 -2.79 12.63 8.36
CA SER A 41 -4.07 13.16 8.88
C SER A 41 -4.05 13.37 10.40
N HIS A 42 -3.08 12.80 11.11
CA HIS A 42 -2.99 12.78 12.57
C HIS A 42 -1.57 13.07 13.05
N GLY A 43 -1.47 13.65 14.25
CA GLY A 43 -0.18 14.03 14.85
C GLY A 43 0.38 15.34 14.33
N ALA A 44 1.47 15.79 14.93
CA ALA A 44 2.21 16.97 14.48
C ALA A 44 3.14 16.57 13.31
N PHE A 45 3.31 17.48 12.35
CA PHE A 45 4.15 17.19 11.17
C PHE A 45 5.60 16.90 11.55
N ASP A 46 6.15 17.64 12.53
CA ASP A 46 7.52 17.45 13.03
C ASP A 46 7.73 16.06 13.64
N GLU A 47 6.72 15.50 14.31
CA GLU A 47 6.78 14.12 14.83
C GLU A 47 6.94 13.08 13.71
N HIS A 48 6.36 13.33 12.53
CA HIS A 48 6.54 12.46 11.37
C HIS A 48 7.96 12.56 10.82
N LEU A 49 8.55 13.76 10.77
CA LEU A 49 9.94 13.96 10.34
C LEU A 49 10.93 13.24 11.27
N GLU A 50 10.74 13.39 12.59
CA GLU A 50 11.53 12.66 13.60
C GLU A 50 11.40 11.14 13.44
N THR A 51 10.18 10.65 13.17
CA THR A 51 9.93 9.22 12.95
C THR A 51 10.65 8.71 11.70
N VAL A 52 10.68 9.47 10.60
CA VAL A 52 11.46 9.10 9.40
C VAL A 52 12.94 8.99 9.73
N ALA A 53 13.51 9.98 10.45
CA ALA A 53 14.91 9.97 10.85
C ALA A 53 15.24 8.73 11.72
N GLU A 54 14.38 8.39 12.65
CA GLU A 54 14.56 7.20 13.51
C GLU A 54 14.49 5.90 12.71
N ILE A 55 13.54 5.78 11.76
CA ILE A 55 13.45 4.62 10.87
C ILE A 55 14.74 4.46 10.06
N ARG A 56 15.32 5.54 9.54
CA ARG A 56 16.58 5.49 8.79
C ARG A 56 17.76 5.07 9.67
N ARG A 57 17.79 5.51 10.93
CA ARG A 57 18.79 5.07 11.91
C ARG A 57 18.67 3.56 12.20
N LEU A 58 17.44 3.07 12.37
CA LEU A 58 17.18 1.64 12.60
C LEU A 58 17.54 0.81 11.37
N GLU A 59 17.20 1.25 10.18
CA GLU A 59 17.56 0.63 8.91
C GLU A 59 19.08 0.43 8.79
N SER A 60 19.86 1.49 9.08
CA SER A 60 21.33 1.41 9.10
C SER A 60 21.86 0.43 10.15
N THR A 61 21.23 0.38 11.33
CA THR A 61 21.66 -0.49 12.44
C THR A 61 21.34 -1.96 12.18
N LEU A 62 20.16 -2.23 11.57
CA LEU A 62 19.68 -3.58 11.29
C LEU A 62 20.21 -4.14 9.98
N GLY A 63 20.72 -3.29 9.09
CA GLY A 63 21.21 -3.69 7.76
C GLY A 63 20.13 -4.22 6.82
N VAL A 64 18.85 -3.84 7.04
CA VAL A 64 17.71 -4.30 6.23
C VAL A 64 16.97 -3.11 5.62
N PRO A 65 16.62 -3.13 4.31
CA PRO A 65 15.87 -2.06 3.69
C PRO A 65 14.46 -1.94 4.28
N ILE A 66 14.06 -0.71 4.65
CA ILE A 66 12.75 -0.41 5.23
C ILE A 66 12.09 0.71 4.41
N ALA A 67 10.96 0.41 3.79
CA ALA A 67 10.20 1.44 3.09
C ALA A 67 9.42 2.32 4.06
N VAL A 68 9.38 3.63 3.78
CA VAL A 68 8.50 4.59 4.47
C VAL A 68 7.45 5.07 3.50
N MET A 69 6.19 4.93 3.88
CA MET A 69 5.02 5.40 3.13
C MET A 69 4.36 6.54 3.89
N ALA A 70 4.36 7.74 3.30
CA ALA A 70 3.60 8.88 3.82
C ALA A 70 2.21 8.90 3.18
N ASP A 71 1.16 8.88 4.01
CA ASP A 71 -0.24 8.84 3.57
C ASP A 71 -0.85 10.23 3.69
N LEU A 72 -1.14 10.84 2.53
CA LEU A 72 -1.66 12.19 2.39
C LEU A 72 -3.14 12.25 2.81
N PRO A 73 -3.54 13.30 3.55
CA PRO A 73 -4.92 13.44 4.05
C PRO A 73 -5.99 13.46 2.97
N GLY A 74 -5.71 14.13 1.84
CA GLY A 74 -6.70 14.41 0.81
C GLY A 74 -7.77 15.41 1.26
N PRO A 75 -8.79 15.65 0.43
CA PRO A 75 -9.88 16.60 0.68
C PRO A 75 -10.92 16.00 1.64
N LYS A 76 -10.53 15.70 2.89
CA LYS A 76 -11.45 15.13 3.87
C LYS A 76 -12.48 16.17 4.30
N ILE A 77 -13.73 15.92 3.97
CA ILE A 77 -14.88 16.74 4.35
C ILE A 77 -15.23 16.44 5.81
N ARG A 78 -15.52 17.47 6.60
CA ARG A 78 -15.85 17.33 8.03
C ARG A 78 -16.99 18.27 8.44
N VAL A 79 -17.65 17.90 9.53
CA VAL A 79 -18.53 18.83 10.25
C VAL A 79 -17.68 19.88 10.92
N ALA A 80 -18.04 21.17 10.75
CA ALA A 80 -17.35 22.31 11.33
C ALA A 80 -18.03 22.78 12.62
N GLY A 81 -17.26 23.21 13.62
CA GLY A 81 -17.69 23.97 14.78
C GLY A 81 -18.75 23.32 15.65
N ALA A 82 -18.90 22.02 15.61
CA ALA A 82 -19.96 21.33 16.33
C ALA A 82 -19.55 21.01 17.78
N THR A 83 -20.32 21.50 18.72
CA THR A 83 -20.43 20.86 20.04
C THR A 83 -21.16 19.52 19.85
N SER A 84 -20.78 18.49 20.63
CA SER A 84 -21.43 17.19 20.57
C SER A 84 -22.94 17.31 20.78
N PHE A 85 -23.73 16.79 19.84
CA PHE A 85 -25.19 16.77 19.90
C PHE A 85 -25.75 15.47 19.32
N LYS A 86 -27.00 15.15 19.68
CA LYS A 86 -27.65 13.92 19.25
C LYS A 86 -28.70 14.21 18.17
N LEU A 87 -28.64 13.46 17.08
CA LEU A 87 -29.64 13.46 16.02
C LEU A 87 -30.59 12.26 16.20
N GLY A 88 -31.89 12.56 16.24
CA GLY A 88 -32.96 11.51 16.24
C GLY A 88 -33.40 11.17 14.82
N GLU A 89 -33.83 9.95 14.59
CA GLU A 89 -34.47 9.56 13.32
C GLU A 89 -35.69 10.44 13.02
N GLY A 90 -35.87 10.80 11.75
CA GLY A 90 -36.95 11.66 11.27
C GLY A 90 -36.72 13.16 11.53
N CYS A 91 -35.68 13.57 12.26
CA CYS A 91 -35.34 14.97 12.40
C CYS A 91 -34.90 15.60 11.06
N THR A 92 -35.23 16.86 10.87
CA THR A 92 -34.78 17.65 9.73
C THR A 92 -33.43 18.34 10.07
N VAL A 93 -32.49 18.28 9.14
CA VAL A 93 -31.16 18.87 9.24
C VAL A 93 -30.91 19.72 7.99
N ASP A 94 -30.42 20.94 8.17
CA ASP A 94 -29.91 21.77 7.09
C ASP A 94 -28.36 21.70 7.11
N LEU A 95 -27.78 21.16 6.03
CA LEU A 95 -26.35 21.23 5.78
C LEU A 95 -26.04 22.56 5.12
N VAL A 96 -25.04 23.27 5.62
CA VAL A 96 -24.69 24.62 5.13
C VAL A 96 -23.19 24.73 4.87
N GLU A 97 -22.80 25.64 3.95
CA GLU A 97 -21.39 25.96 3.69
C GLU A 97 -20.78 26.77 4.84
N PRO A 98 -19.43 26.83 4.94
CA PRO A 98 -18.73 27.54 5.98
C PRO A 98 -19.12 29.04 6.02
N GLY A 99 -19.48 29.51 7.21
CA GLY A 99 -19.86 30.89 7.43
C GLY A 99 -21.23 31.32 6.85
N ALA A 100 -22.02 30.39 6.36
CA ALA A 100 -23.35 30.65 5.85
C ALA A 100 -24.29 31.15 6.95
N THR A 101 -25.08 32.20 6.66
CA THR A 101 -26.06 32.75 7.58
C THR A 101 -27.47 32.41 7.12
N HIS A 102 -27.97 31.24 7.54
CA HIS A 102 -29.34 30.83 7.27
C HIS A 102 -30.20 30.89 8.52
N ARG A 103 -31.41 31.43 8.37
CA ARG A 103 -32.48 31.19 9.34
C ARG A 103 -33.13 29.84 9.00
N SER A 104 -33.00 28.90 9.90
CA SER A 104 -33.56 27.55 9.75
C SER A 104 -34.45 27.21 10.94
N ASP A 105 -35.52 26.45 10.66
CA ASP A 105 -36.36 25.77 11.64
C ASP A 105 -35.81 24.34 11.96
N ALA A 106 -34.76 23.92 11.23
CA ALA A 106 -34.07 22.66 11.37
C ALA A 106 -32.76 22.79 12.16
N ILE A 107 -32.20 21.67 12.53
CA ILE A 107 -30.83 21.60 13.09
C ILE A 107 -29.85 21.96 11.98
N VAL A 108 -28.97 22.95 12.21
CA VAL A 108 -27.97 23.39 11.24
C VAL A 108 -26.65 22.69 11.51
N ILE A 109 -26.08 22.09 10.46
CA ILE A 109 -24.75 21.46 10.46
C ILE A 109 -23.91 22.14 9.39
N GLU A 110 -22.84 22.78 9.80
CA GLU A 110 -21.87 23.41 8.90
C GLU A 110 -20.86 22.35 8.42
N ILE A 111 -20.57 22.37 7.10
CA ILE A 111 -19.56 21.53 6.44
C ILE A 111 -18.32 22.38 6.22
N ASP A 112 -17.13 21.90 6.59
CA ASP A 112 -15.88 22.69 6.57
C ASP A 112 -15.27 22.92 5.16
N VAL A 113 -15.87 22.33 4.11
CA VAL A 113 -15.38 22.42 2.72
C VAL A 113 -16.48 23.02 1.83
N ALA A 114 -16.16 24.13 1.18
CA ALA A 114 -17.04 24.75 0.19
C ALA A 114 -17.13 23.91 -1.10
N GLY A 115 -18.24 24.02 -1.84
CA GLY A 115 -18.44 23.33 -3.13
C GLY A 115 -18.91 21.88 -3.03
N VAL A 116 -19.11 21.33 -1.83
CA VAL A 116 -19.65 20.00 -1.61
C VAL A 116 -21.16 19.97 -1.83
N LEU A 117 -21.87 20.93 -1.22
CA LEU A 117 -23.33 20.95 -1.19
C LEU A 117 -24.00 21.09 -2.56
N PRO A 118 -23.46 21.86 -3.53
CA PRO A 118 -24.03 21.94 -4.88
C PRO A 118 -24.06 20.61 -5.63
N ALA A 119 -23.21 19.63 -5.27
CA ALA A 119 -23.19 18.31 -5.89
C ALA A 119 -24.26 17.36 -5.31
N ILE A 120 -24.88 17.73 -4.18
CA ILE A 120 -25.90 16.89 -3.51
C ILE A 120 -27.26 17.23 -4.10
N THR A 121 -27.94 16.23 -4.68
CA THR A 121 -29.27 16.34 -5.25
C THR A 121 -30.31 15.58 -4.40
N LEU A 122 -31.58 15.81 -4.70
CA LEU A 122 -32.70 15.12 -4.05
C LEU A 122 -32.50 13.61 -4.07
N GLY A 123 -32.65 12.96 -2.90
CA GLY A 123 -32.51 11.52 -2.74
C GLY A 123 -31.05 11.03 -2.53
N HIS A 124 -30.05 11.91 -2.60
CA HIS A 124 -28.68 11.53 -2.29
C HIS A 124 -28.49 11.31 -0.79
N ARG A 125 -27.66 10.33 -0.46
CA ARG A 125 -27.28 10.03 0.93
C ARG A 125 -26.13 10.96 1.36
N VAL A 126 -26.19 11.39 2.63
CA VAL A 126 -25.06 12.02 3.31
C VAL A 126 -24.78 11.20 4.57
N LEU A 127 -23.54 10.77 4.71
CA LEU A 127 -23.10 9.90 5.80
C LEU A 127 -22.16 10.67 6.71
N LEU A 128 -22.43 10.63 8.01
CA LEU A 128 -21.61 11.27 9.03
C LEU A 128 -21.01 10.20 9.95
N ASP A 129 -19.80 10.44 10.47
CA ASP A 129 -19.07 9.54 11.37
C ASP A 129 -18.96 8.12 10.78
N ASP A 130 -18.37 8.03 9.57
CA ASP A 130 -18.18 6.78 8.82
C ASP A 130 -19.48 5.97 8.60
N GLY A 131 -20.61 6.68 8.43
CA GLY A 131 -21.93 6.10 8.19
C GLY A 131 -22.70 5.66 9.44
N ASN A 132 -22.20 5.96 10.64
CA ASN A 132 -22.93 5.75 11.89
C ASN A 132 -24.20 6.59 11.97
N VAL A 133 -24.17 7.80 11.39
CA VAL A 133 -25.36 8.64 11.21
C VAL A 133 -25.62 8.82 9.73
N ARG A 134 -26.87 8.63 9.30
CA ARG A 134 -27.25 8.66 7.90
C ARG A 134 -28.34 9.70 7.66
N LEU A 135 -28.10 10.52 6.66
CA LEU A 135 -29.04 11.55 6.21
C LEU A 135 -29.43 11.26 4.76
N LEU A 136 -30.62 11.69 4.37
CA LEU A 136 -31.13 11.66 3.01
C LEU A 136 -31.54 13.07 2.60
N ALA A 137 -31.03 13.57 1.48
CA ALA A 137 -31.41 14.87 0.94
C ALA A 137 -32.89 14.85 0.50
N ILE A 138 -33.71 15.74 1.05
CA ILE A 138 -35.16 15.84 0.80
C ILE A 138 -35.53 17.09 -0.02
N GLU A 139 -34.58 17.97 -0.27
CA GLU A 139 -34.66 19.11 -1.18
C GLU A 139 -33.40 19.17 -2.03
N GLU A 140 -33.51 19.80 -3.20
CA GLU A 140 -32.31 20.12 -3.98
C GLU A 140 -31.48 21.19 -3.31
N SER A 141 -30.17 21.19 -3.62
CA SER A 141 -29.27 22.24 -3.14
C SER A 141 -29.79 23.60 -3.60
N SER A 142 -29.98 24.50 -2.66
CA SER A 142 -30.33 25.89 -2.93
C SER A 142 -29.12 26.78 -2.62
N SER A 143 -28.83 27.71 -3.52
CA SER A 143 -27.79 28.71 -3.34
C SER A 143 -28.41 30.10 -3.38
N ASP A 144 -28.28 30.87 -2.33
CA ASP A 144 -28.71 32.22 -2.22
C ASP A 144 -27.60 33.15 -1.71
N SER A 145 -27.92 34.38 -1.36
CA SER A 145 -26.94 35.33 -0.79
C SER A 145 -26.33 34.88 0.54
N GLY A 146 -26.83 33.84 1.15
CA GLY A 146 -26.34 33.25 2.40
C GLY A 146 -25.42 32.01 2.20
N GLY A 147 -25.17 31.59 0.96
CA GLY A 147 -24.39 30.39 0.62
C GLY A 147 -25.26 29.17 0.19
N SER A 148 -24.61 28.04 -0.07
CA SER A 148 -25.31 26.80 -0.44
C SER A 148 -25.87 26.09 0.78
N ARG A 149 -27.08 25.51 0.63
CA ARG A 149 -27.78 24.73 1.66
C ARG A 149 -28.42 23.49 1.04
N VAL A 150 -28.39 22.38 1.77
CA VAL A 150 -29.12 21.15 1.46
C VAL A 150 -29.93 20.72 2.66
N ARG A 151 -31.23 20.53 2.48
CA ARG A 151 -32.12 20.01 3.52
C ARG A 151 -32.18 18.50 3.46
N CYS A 152 -31.94 17.88 4.61
CA CYS A 152 -31.89 16.44 4.77
C CYS A 152 -32.86 15.96 5.87
N THR A 153 -33.29 14.71 5.79
CA THR A 153 -33.90 13.99 6.91
C THR A 153 -32.94 12.96 7.47
N VAL A 154 -32.96 12.76 8.79
CA VAL A 154 -32.16 11.74 9.47
C VAL A 154 -32.82 10.37 9.26
N THR A 155 -32.15 9.45 8.55
CA THR A 155 -32.66 8.07 8.34
C THR A 155 -32.06 7.07 9.34
N SER A 156 -30.90 7.39 9.95
CA SER A 156 -30.32 6.66 11.08
C SER A 156 -29.68 7.65 12.03
N GLY A 157 -30.18 7.73 13.24
CA GLY A 157 -29.77 8.70 14.24
C GLY A 157 -28.52 8.28 15.02
N GLY A 158 -27.88 9.26 15.69
CA GLY A 158 -26.69 9.02 16.50
C GLY A 158 -26.15 10.30 17.12
N THR A 159 -24.97 10.21 17.74
CA THR A 159 -24.27 11.34 18.34
C THR A 159 -23.24 11.89 17.37
N ILE A 160 -23.38 13.15 16.98
CA ILE A 160 -22.38 13.88 16.20
C ILE A 160 -21.40 14.53 17.17
N ARG A 161 -20.12 14.34 16.92
CA ARG A 161 -19.01 14.99 17.63
C ARG A 161 -18.38 16.04 16.71
N ASP A 162 -17.58 16.92 17.28
CA ASP A 162 -16.81 17.88 16.49
C ASP A 162 -15.91 17.17 15.48
N ARG A 163 -15.84 17.75 14.28
CA ARG A 163 -14.95 17.32 13.18
C ARG A 163 -15.12 15.87 12.70
N VAL A 164 -16.30 15.27 12.91
CA VAL A 164 -16.59 13.95 12.29
C VAL A 164 -16.55 14.04 10.78
N GLY A 165 -16.12 12.95 10.13
CA GLY A 165 -16.08 12.84 8.67
C GLY A 165 -17.47 12.92 8.05
N VAL A 166 -17.54 13.52 6.86
CA VAL A 166 -18.74 13.59 6.02
C VAL A 166 -18.43 12.90 4.69
N ASN A 167 -19.26 11.93 4.30
CA ASN A 167 -19.20 11.26 3.02
C ASN A 167 -20.48 11.52 2.22
N VAL A 168 -20.34 11.68 0.92
CA VAL A 168 -21.44 11.92 -0.03
C VAL A 168 -21.38 10.92 -1.17
N PRO A 169 -21.70 9.63 -0.91
CA PRO A 169 -21.42 8.51 -1.80
C PRO A 169 -22.11 8.60 -3.16
N ASP A 170 -23.27 9.24 -3.22
CA ASP A 170 -24.10 9.37 -4.42
C ASP A 170 -23.78 10.67 -5.19
N SER A 171 -22.82 11.48 -4.69
CA SER A 171 -22.45 12.78 -5.25
C SER A 171 -20.97 12.79 -5.65
N ASP A 172 -20.64 13.52 -6.69
CA ASP A 172 -19.24 13.74 -7.10
C ASP A 172 -18.89 15.24 -7.03
N PRO A 173 -18.57 15.76 -5.84
CA PRO A 173 -18.14 17.15 -5.70
C PRO A 173 -16.80 17.35 -6.42
N ASP A 174 -16.69 18.47 -7.15
CA ASP A 174 -15.47 18.83 -7.87
C ASP A 174 -14.38 19.31 -6.90
N LEU A 175 -13.88 18.37 -6.10
CA LEU A 175 -12.77 18.61 -5.18
C LEU A 175 -11.50 17.97 -5.73
N PRO A 176 -10.35 18.66 -5.70
CA PRO A 176 -9.09 18.06 -6.11
C PRO A 176 -8.71 16.95 -5.12
N ALA A 177 -8.32 15.76 -5.64
CA ALA A 177 -7.85 14.66 -4.79
C ALA A 177 -6.57 15.04 -4.02
N VAL A 178 -5.73 15.91 -4.60
CA VAL A 178 -4.53 16.46 -3.96
C VAL A 178 -4.77 17.93 -3.66
N THR A 179 -4.88 18.27 -2.39
CA THR A 179 -5.02 19.66 -1.94
C THR A 179 -3.67 20.39 -1.94
N SER A 180 -3.68 21.73 -1.81
CA SER A 180 -2.44 22.50 -1.65
C SER A 180 -1.63 22.04 -0.43
N ARG A 181 -2.31 21.68 0.66
CA ARG A 181 -1.69 21.13 1.87
C ARG A 181 -1.07 19.77 1.64
N ASP A 182 -1.72 18.90 0.85
CA ASP A 182 -1.16 17.60 0.48
C ASP A 182 0.11 17.77 -0.35
N LEU A 183 0.16 18.78 -1.22
CA LEU A 183 1.35 19.08 -2.00
C LEU A 183 2.51 19.56 -1.12
N GLU A 184 2.25 20.46 -0.16
CA GLU A 184 3.25 20.90 0.83
C GLU A 184 3.79 19.69 1.62
N PHE A 185 2.92 18.80 2.09
CA PHE A 185 3.32 17.58 2.77
C PHE A 185 4.12 16.64 1.87
N ALA A 186 3.69 16.46 0.64
CA ALA A 186 4.37 15.57 -0.33
C ALA A 186 5.78 16.07 -0.65
N GLU A 187 5.97 17.39 -0.84
CA GLU A 187 7.28 18.03 -1.06
C GLU A 187 8.19 17.85 0.16
N ALA A 188 7.69 18.14 1.35
CA ALA A 188 8.47 18.02 2.58
C ALA A 188 8.85 16.55 2.87
N MET A 189 7.92 15.60 2.70
CA MET A 189 8.19 14.17 2.87
C MET A 189 9.16 13.64 1.80
N ARG A 190 9.06 14.12 0.55
CA ARG A 190 10.05 13.86 -0.49
C ARG A 190 11.44 14.35 -0.07
N GLY A 191 11.52 15.58 0.50
CA GLY A 191 12.76 16.19 0.96
C GLY A 191 13.49 15.38 2.03
N VAL A 192 12.76 14.69 2.91
CA VAL A 192 13.34 13.80 3.93
C VAL A 192 13.51 12.36 3.45
N GLY A 193 13.23 12.07 2.18
CA GLY A 193 13.54 10.80 1.53
C GLY A 193 12.55 9.67 1.88
N VAL A 194 11.24 9.96 1.93
CA VAL A 194 10.23 8.89 1.95
C VAL A 194 10.22 8.13 0.62
N ASP A 195 9.88 6.86 0.67
CA ASP A 195 9.93 5.98 -0.50
C ASP A 195 8.63 5.95 -1.29
N LEU A 196 7.50 6.19 -0.61
CA LEU A 196 6.15 6.07 -1.14
C LEU A 196 5.26 7.22 -0.63
N LEU A 197 4.39 7.74 -1.50
CA LEU A 197 3.30 8.66 -1.16
C LEU A 197 1.97 7.97 -1.46
N ALA A 198 1.14 7.76 -0.45
CA ALA A 198 -0.21 7.26 -0.63
C ALA A 198 -1.18 8.45 -0.80
N VAL A 199 -1.98 8.42 -1.87
CA VAL A 199 -2.89 9.49 -2.26
C VAL A 199 -4.31 9.06 -1.97
N SER A 200 -4.99 9.81 -1.08
CA SER A 200 -6.37 9.56 -0.68
C SER A 200 -7.37 10.14 -1.69
N PHE A 201 -8.55 9.57 -1.75
CA PHE A 201 -9.70 10.03 -2.54
C PHE A 201 -9.44 10.18 -4.05
N VAL A 202 -8.55 9.35 -4.61
CA VAL A 202 -8.28 9.30 -6.05
C VAL A 202 -9.57 9.00 -6.82
N ARG A 203 -9.82 9.74 -7.91
CA ARG A 203 -10.98 9.53 -8.80
C ARG A 203 -10.56 8.91 -10.14
N ASN A 204 -9.43 9.32 -10.66
CA ASN A 204 -8.87 8.86 -11.95
C ASN A 204 -7.35 9.00 -11.96
N GLY A 205 -6.70 8.56 -13.04
CA GLY A 205 -5.23 8.60 -13.17
C GLY A 205 -4.66 10.02 -13.27
N ASP A 206 -5.46 11.01 -13.72
CA ASP A 206 -4.98 12.39 -13.84
C ASP A 206 -4.68 13.01 -12.47
N ASP A 207 -5.39 12.62 -11.42
CA ASP A 207 -5.09 13.08 -10.05
C ASP A 207 -3.63 12.73 -9.67
N LEU A 208 -3.17 11.54 -10.05
CA LEU A 208 -1.80 11.05 -9.76
C LEU A 208 -0.76 11.68 -10.70
N ARG A 209 -1.10 11.86 -11.98
CA ARG A 209 -0.22 12.52 -12.96
C ARG A 209 0.05 13.96 -12.55
N ARG A 210 -0.98 14.71 -12.13
CA ARG A 210 -0.84 16.09 -11.61
C ARG A 210 0.07 16.18 -10.39
N LEU A 211 -0.04 15.23 -9.45
CA LEU A 211 0.88 15.18 -8.30
C LEU A 211 2.33 14.96 -8.76
N ARG A 212 2.56 14.03 -9.71
CA ARG A 212 3.91 13.80 -10.27
C ARG A 212 4.47 15.05 -10.94
N GLU A 213 3.67 15.70 -11.76
CA GLU A 213 4.04 16.93 -12.48
C GLU A 213 4.39 18.05 -11.50
N ALA A 214 3.56 18.26 -10.45
CA ALA A 214 3.81 19.27 -9.44
C ALA A 214 5.11 19.00 -8.68
N LEU A 215 5.34 17.76 -8.23
CA LEU A 215 6.58 17.36 -7.56
C LEU A 215 7.81 17.46 -8.47
N PHE A 216 7.68 17.13 -9.75
CA PHE A 216 8.76 17.29 -10.71
C PHE A 216 9.07 18.76 -10.97
N ALA A 217 8.03 19.61 -11.07
CA ALA A 217 8.21 21.04 -11.29
C ALA A 217 8.87 21.75 -10.09
N SER A 218 8.61 21.27 -8.85
CA SER A 218 9.22 21.87 -7.65
C SER A 218 10.72 21.57 -7.55
N ASP A 219 11.18 20.35 -7.88
CA ASP A 219 12.59 19.98 -7.97
C ASP A 219 12.77 18.79 -8.94
N PRO A 220 13.17 19.04 -10.20
CA PRO A 220 13.40 17.98 -11.20
C PRO A 220 14.53 17.00 -10.86
N HIS A 221 15.45 17.39 -9.96
CA HIS A 221 16.62 16.58 -9.61
C HIS A 221 16.43 15.74 -8.36
N ALA A 222 15.46 16.09 -7.51
CA ALA A 222 15.18 15.30 -6.31
C ALA A 222 14.56 13.94 -6.68
N PRO A 223 14.92 12.87 -5.96
CA PRO A 223 14.34 11.55 -6.19
C PRO A 223 12.81 11.57 -6.10
N MET A 224 12.13 10.94 -7.06
CA MET A 224 10.68 10.85 -7.06
C MET A 224 10.22 9.67 -6.18
N PRO A 225 9.38 9.87 -5.16
CA PRO A 225 8.76 8.77 -4.42
C PRO A 225 7.79 7.98 -5.32
N GLY A 226 7.57 6.70 -5.01
CA GLY A 226 6.52 5.92 -5.67
C GLY A 226 5.14 6.42 -5.23
N ILE A 227 4.20 6.50 -6.15
CA ILE A 227 2.83 6.92 -5.86
C ILE A 227 1.94 5.70 -5.66
N VAL A 228 1.28 5.63 -4.49
CA VAL A 228 0.32 4.60 -4.12
C VAL A 228 -1.08 5.20 -4.21
N SER A 229 -1.91 4.73 -5.13
CA SER A 229 -3.30 5.18 -5.21
C SER A 229 -4.16 4.43 -4.19
N LYS A 230 -4.94 5.16 -3.41
CA LYS A 230 -5.93 4.56 -2.50
C LYS A 230 -7.28 4.50 -3.22
N ILE A 231 -7.78 3.28 -3.41
CA ILE A 231 -9.11 3.06 -3.99
C ILE A 231 -10.13 3.12 -2.86
N GLU A 232 -10.80 4.25 -2.76
CA GLU A 232 -11.73 4.64 -1.69
C GLU A 232 -13.11 5.02 -2.20
N ARG A 233 -13.22 5.34 -3.52
CA ARG A 233 -14.41 5.92 -4.12
C ARG A 233 -14.95 5.11 -5.30
N PRO A 234 -16.28 5.15 -5.57
CA PRO A 234 -16.88 4.55 -6.75
C PRO A 234 -16.28 5.07 -8.07
N ALA A 235 -15.91 6.36 -8.12
CA ALA A 235 -15.25 6.96 -9.29
C ALA A 235 -13.94 6.25 -9.65
N ALA A 236 -13.09 5.94 -8.66
CA ALA A 236 -11.85 5.18 -8.88
C ALA A 236 -12.13 3.75 -9.38
N MET A 237 -13.24 3.12 -8.94
CA MET A 237 -13.65 1.81 -9.43
C MET A 237 -14.10 1.84 -10.89
N THR A 238 -14.69 2.97 -11.33
CA THR A 238 -15.09 3.18 -12.72
C THR A 238 -13.88 3.43 -13.63
N ALA A 239 -12.87 4.15 -13.15
CA ALA A 239 -11.63 4.47 -13.86
C ALA A 239 -10.45 3.57 -13.44
N LEU A 240 -10.72 2.32 -13.01
CA LEU A 240 -9.77 1.48 -12.30
C LEU A 240 -8.47 1.24 -13.08
N GLU A 241 -8.56 0.92 -14.36
CA GLU A 241 -7.40 0.66 -15.21
C GLU A 241 -6.52 1.92 -15.35
N ASP A 242 -7.12 3.10 -15.57
CA ASP A 242 -6.39 4.37 -15.67
C ASP A 242 -5.70 4.74 -14.35
N VAL A 243 -6.36 4.52 -13.21
CA VAL A 243 -5.77 4.72 -11.88
C VAL A 243 -4.59 3.77 -11.66
N ILE A 244 -4.74 2.48 -11.98
CA ILE A 244 -3.67 1.48 -11.84
C ILE A 244 -2.47 1.83 -12.73
N ASP A 245 -2.69 2.24 -13.97
CA ASP A 245 -1.63 2.60 -14.92
C ASP A 245 -0.83 3.81 -14.45
N ALA A 246 -1.49 4.80 -13.85
CA ALA A 246 -0.85 5.99 -13.29
C ALA A 246 -0.13 5.74 -11.96
N SER A 247 -0.34 4.58 -11.31
CA SER A 247 0.18 4.23 -9.99
C SER A 247 1.48 3.45 -10.04
N ASP A 248 2.30 3.54 -8.99
CA ASP A 248 3.41 2.61 -8.73
C ASP A 248 2.96 1.42 -7.87
N ALA A 249 1.94 1.63 -7.03
CA ALA A 249 1.25 0.61 -6.25
C ALA A 249 -0.20 1.02 -6.01
N VAL A 250 -1.04 0.08 -5.62
CA VAL A 250 -2.47 0.30 -5.34
C VAL A 250 -2.78 -0.12 -3.90
N LEU A 251 -3.65 0.60 -3.22
CA LEU A 251 -4.14 0.28 -1.89
C LEU A 251 -5.66 0.19 -1.89
N VAL A 252 -6.17 -0.97 -1.51
CA VAL A 252 -7.61 -1.23 -1.31
C VAL A 252 -7.98 -0.76 0.08
N ALA A 253 -8.56 0.43 0.20
CA ALA A 253 -8.96 1.05 1.47
C ALA A 253 -10.40 0.64 1.83
N ARG A 254 -10.59 -0.59 2.29
CA ARG A 254 -11.91 -1.21 2.48
C ARG A 254 -12.82 -0.45 3.46
N GLY A 255 -12.23 0.26 4.43
CA GLY A 255 -12.98 1.09 5.38
C GLY A 255 -13.72 2.21 4.68
N ASP A 256 -12.98 3.08 3.98
CA ASP A 256 -13.55 4.21 3.25
C ASP A 256 -14.41 3.74 2.08
N LEU A 257 -13.96 2.70 1.35
CA LEU A 257 -14.71 2.12 0.25
C LEU A 257 -16.06 1.53 0.71
N GLY A 258 -16.12 0.94 1.91
CA GLY A 258 -17.35 0.40 2.49
C GLY A 258 -18.33 1.44 3.05
N VAL A 259 -17.86 2.69 3.22
CA VAL A 259 -18.73 3.85 3.49
C VAL A 259 -19.34 4.39 2.19
N GLU A 260 -18.55 4.41 1.12
CA GLU A 260 -18.94 4.94 -0.19
C GLU A 260 -19.75 3.92 -1.03
N LEU A 261 -19.43 2.62 -0.95
CA LEU A 261 -20.19 1.52 -1.56
C LEU A 261 -21.13 0.85 -0.56
N ASP A 262 -22.03 0.00 -1.06
CA ASP A 262 -22.70 -0.94 -0.18
C ASP A 262 -21.67 -1.95 0.37
N ILE A 263 -21.79 -2.28 1.66
CA ILE A 263 -20.87 -3.21 2.34
C ILE A 263 -20.78 -4.57 1.65
N VAL A 264 -21.86 -5.03 0.99
CA VAL A 264 -21.88 -6.30 0.27
C VAL A 264 -21.03 -6.28 -1.02
N GLU A 265 -20.75 -5.10 -1.55
CA GLU A 265 -19.92 -4.92 -2.76
C GLU A 265 -18.41 -4.93 -2.45
N VAL A 266 -18.02 -4.60 -1.21
CA VAL A 266 -16.60 -4.44 -0.83
C VAL A 266 -15.76 -5.69 -1.10
N PRO A 267 -16.19 -6.93 -0.79
CA PRO A 267 -15.42 -8.13 -1.09
C PRO A 267 -15.21 -8.34 -2.59
N VAL A 268 -16.22 -8.02 -3.42
CA VAL A 268 -16.13 -8.14 -4.88
C VAL A 268 -15.21 -7.05 -5.44
N ALA A 269 -15.33 -5.81 -4.94
CA ALA A 269 -14.43 -4.71 -5.30
C ALA A 269 -12.97 -5.04 -5.00
N GLN A 270 -12.67 -5.58 -3.79
CA GLN A 270 -11.33 -6.05 -3.44
C GLN A 270 -10.78 -7.02 -4.48
N LYS A 271 -11.52 -8.08 -4.81
CA LYS A 271 -11.08 -9.08 -5.80
C LYS A 271 -10.83 -8.48 -7.18
N ARG A 272 -11.70 -7.56 -7.62
CA ARG A 272 -11.54 -6.84 -8.89
C ARG A 272 -10.28 -5.98 -8.91
N ILE A 273 -10.03 -5.19 -7.84
CA ILE A 273 -8.86 -4.32 -7.73
C ILE A 273 -7.58 -5.17 -7.69
N VAL A 274 -7.53 -6.22 -6.86
CA VAL A 274 -6.37 -7.10 -6.73
C VAL A 274 -6.07 -7.77 -8.08
N ALA A 275 -7.06 -8.38 -8.72
CA ALA A 275 -6.87 -9.03 -10.02
C ALA A 275 -6.43 -8.06 -11.13
N ALA A 276 -6.97 -6.83 -11.16
CA ALA A 276 -6.58 -5.81 -12.13
C ALA A 276 -5.14 -5.34 -11.89
N SER A 277 -4.75 -5.11 -10.63
CA SER A 277 -3.39 -4.71 -10.25
C SER A 277 -2.35 -5.78 -10.61
N ILE A 278 -2.66 -7.06 -10.35
CA ILE A 278 -1.78 -8.19 -10.72
C ILE A 278 -1.60 -8.23 -12.24
N ARG A 279 -2.68 -8.11 -13.04
CA ARG A 279 -2.59 -8.10 -14.51
C ARG A 279 -1.73 -6.96 -15.03
N ALA A 280 -1.86 -5.76 -14.44
CA ALA A 280 -1.04 -4.60 -14.76
C ALA A 280 0.39 -4.66 -14.19
N GLY A 281 0.74 -5.72 -13.47
CA GLY A 281 2.03 -5.87 -12.81
C GLY A 281 2.28 -4.85 -11.69
N ARG A 282 1.23 -4.23 -11.12
CA ARG A 282 1.35 -3.28 -10.01
C ARG A 282 1.18 -3.98 -8.67
N PRO A 283 2.01 -3.70 -7.67
CA PRO A 283 1.81 -4.24 -6.33
C PRO A 283 0.51 -3.70 -5.71
N VAL A 284 -0.16 -4.56 -4.95
CA VAL A 284 -1.43 -4.22 -4.31
C VAL A 284 -1.40 -4.51 -2.81
N ILE A 285 -1.84 -3.54 -2.03
CA ILE A 285 -1.96 -3.58 -0.57
C ILE A 285 -3.44 -3.71 -0.23
N VAL A 286 -3.80 -4.71 0.58
CA VAL A 286 -5.15 -4.77 1.17
C VAL A 286 -5.10 -4.19 2.57
N ALA A 287 -6.00 -3.25 2.86
CA ALA A 287 -5.94 -2.39 4.03
C ALA A 287 -7.26 -2.32 4.78
N THR A 288 -7.17 -1.86 6.02
CA THR A 288 -8.24 -1.58 6.99
C THR A 288 -8.95 -2.81 7.53
N GLN A 289 -9.22 -2.81 8.83
CA GLN A 289 -9.96 -3.83 9.57
C GLN A 289 -9.39 -5.27 9.41
N MET A 290 -8.07 -5.41 9.22
CA MET A 290 -7.45 -6.73 9.04
C MET A 290 -7.48 -7.54 10.34
N LEU A 291 -7.03 -6.93 11.45
CA LEU A 291 -7.02 -7.52 12.80
C LEU A 291 -7.56 -6.50 13.82
N GLN A 292 -8.66 -5.83 13.48
CA GLN A 292 -9.23 -4.68 14.22
C GLN A 292 -9.41 -4.98 15.72
N SER A 293 -9.85 -6.19 16.07
CA SER A 293 -10.03 -6.59 17.46
C SER A 293 -8.72 -6.58 18.25
N MET A 294 -7.58 -6.71 17.58
CA MET A 294 -6.24 -6.66 18.20
C MET A 294 -5.78 -5.26 18.61
N ILE A 295 -6.57 -4.22 18.35
CA ILE A 295 -6.39 -2.91 19.01
C ILE A 295 -6.46 -3.10 20.53
N GLU A 296 -7.43 -3.89 21.00
CA GLU A 296 -7.67 -4.13 22.44
C GLU A 296 -7.30 -5.56 22.89
N GLN A 297 -7.47 -6.55 22.00
CA GLN A 297 -7.31 -7.98 22.32
C GLN A 297 -5.93 -8.50 21.91
N ALA A 298 -5.42 -9.49 22.64
CA ALA A 298 -4.14 -10.15 22.29
C ALA A 298 -4.25 -11.18 21.13
N SER A 299 -5.48 -11.47 20.65
CA SER A 299 -5.71 -12.41 19.55
C SER A 299 -6.87 -11.94 18.68
N PRO A 300 -6.84 -12.21 17.37
CA PRO A 300 -7.90 -11.82 16.46
C PRO A 300 -9.13 -12.73 16.60
N THR A 301 -10.23 -12.29 16.05
CA THR A 301 -11.42 -13.12 15.82
C THR A 301 -11.16 -14.13 14.70
N ARG A 302 -12.00 -15.17 14.62
CA ARG A 302 -11.95 -16.14 13.49
C ARG A 302 -12.27 -15.47 12.15
N ALA A 303 -13.20 -14.50 12.15
CA ALA A 303 -13.56 -13.77 10.94
C ALA A 303 -12.39 -12.97 10.40
N GLU A 304 -11.64 -12.26 11.25
CA GLU A 304 -10.44 -11.51 10.85
C GLU A 304 -9.33 -12.44 10.34
N ALA A 305 -9.11 -13.57 11.00
CA ALA A 305 -8.13 -14.55 10.51
C ALA A 305 -8.52 -15.11 9.13
N THR A 306 -9.82 -15.32 8.88
CA THR A 306 -10.32 -15.74 7.56
C THR A 306 -10.18 -14.64 6.53
N ASP A 307 -10.40 -13.38 6.90
CA ASP A 307 -10.28 -12.23 6.03
C ASP A 307 -8.81 -12.00 5.60
N VAL A 308 -7.86 -12.09 6.54
CA VAL A 308 -6.42 -12.08 6.23
C VAL A 308 -6.08 -13.20 5.25
N ALA A 309 -6.53 -14.44 5.50
CA ALA A 309 -6.28 -15.57 4.61
C ALA A 309 -6.88 -15.33 3.21
N ASN A 310 -8.11 -14.79 3.12
CA ASN A 310 -8.74 -14.46 1.86
C ASN A 310 -7.94 -13.42 1.06
N ALA A 311 -7.45 -12.35 1.69
CA ALA A 311 -6.64 -11.34 1.01
C ALA A 311 -5.29 -11.92 0.49
N VAL A 312 -4.68 -12.84 1.24
CA VAL A 312 -3.48 -13.59 0.79
C VAL A 312 -3.79 -14.46 -0.42
N LEU A 313 -4.92 -15.16 -0.41
CA LEU A 313 -5.37 -16.04 -1.51
C LEU A 313 -5.79 -15.23 -2.74
N ASP A 314 -6.31 -14.02 -2.57
CA ASP A 314 -6.57 -13.10 -3.67
C ASP A 314 -5.27 -12.65 -4.38
N GLY A 315 -4.09 -12.85 -3.76
CA GLY A 315 -2.79 -12.51 -4.30
C GLY A 315 -2.26 -11.14 -3.91
N ALA A 316 -2.73 -10.57 -2.79
CA ALA A 316 -2.21 -9.31 -2.27
C ALA A 316 -0.68 -9.38 -2.06
N ASP A 317 0.03 -8.33 -2.44
CA ASP A 317 1.47 -8.19 -2.23
C ASP A 317 1.79 -7.89 -0.77
N ALA A 318 0.97 -7.06 -0.15
CA ALA A 318 1.11 -6.69 1.26
C ALA A 318 -0.25 -6.51 1.93
N LEU A 319 -0.25 -6.64 3.26
CA LEU A 319 -1.41 -6.37 4.11
C LEU A 319 -1.08 -5.24 5.08
N MET A 320 -2.01 -4.30 5.26
CA MET A 320 -1.78 -3.12 6.09
C MET A 320 -2.52 -3.22 7.43
N LEU A 321 -1.78 -3.04 8.52
CA LEU A 321 -2.28 -2.79 9.86
C LEU A 321 -2.35 -1.27 10.10
N SER A 322 -3.49 -0.80 10.58
CA SER A 322 -3.79 0.61 10.83
C SER A 322 -3.80 0.91 12.34
N GLY A 323 -4.96 0.89 12.95
CA GLY A 323 -5.14 1.11 14.39
C GLY A 323 -4.41 0.08 15.25
N GLU A 324 -4.30 -1.15 14.78
CA GLU A 324 -3.68 -2.28 15.47
C GLU A 324 -2.23 -1.98 15.86
N THR A 325 -1.49 -1.28 14.99
CA THR A 325 -0.09 -0.90 15.25
C THR A 325 0.07 0.55 15.67
N ALA A 326 -0.85 1.45 15.30
CA ALA A 326 -0.75 2.87 15.60
C ALA A 326 -1.14 3.22 17.03
N ILE A 327 -2.22 2.62 17.53
CA ILE A 327 -2.84 2.92 18.85
C ILE A 327 -3.15 1.67 19.66
N GLY A 328 -2.98 0.48 19.08
CA GLY A 328 -3.32 -0.79 19.74
C GLY A 328 -2.41 -1.12 20.91
N ARG A 329 -2.90 -1.96 21.83
CA ARG A 329 -2.17 -2.43 23.01
C ARG A 329 -1.07 -3.43 22.68
N HIS A 330 -1.16 -4.09 21.50
CA HIS A 330 -0.28 -5.21 21.14
C HIS A 330 0.33 -5.04 19.73
N PRO A 331 1.00 -3.92 19.41
CA PRO A 331 1.39 -3.59 18.03
C PRO A 331 2.31 -4.64 17.39
N VAL A 332 3.30 -5.14 18.13
CA VAL A 332 4.25 -6.15 17.64
C VAL A 332 3.55 -7.49 17.43
N LEU A 333 2.71 -7.91 18.38
CA LEU A 333 1.96 -9.16 18.29
C LEU A 333 0.98 -9.15 17.11
N ALA A 334 0.41 -7.99 16.75
CA ALA A 334 -0.44 -7.85 15.58
C ALA A 334 0.33 -8.15 14.28
N VAL A 335 1.55 -7.63 14.13
CA VAL A 335 2.44 -7.93 12.99
C VAL A 335 2.79 -9.42 12.95
N GLU A 336 3.22 -9.99 14.09
CA GLU A 336 3.55 -11.41 14.20
C GLU A 336 2.35 -12.31 13.84
N THR A 337 1.15 -11.95 14.31
CA THR A 337 -0.07 -12.72 14.08
C THR A 337 -0.47 -12.67 12.62
N LEU A 338 -0.47 -11.48 11.99
CA LEU A 338 -0.76 -11.33 10.57
C LEU A 338 0.18 -12.17 9.71
N ARG A 339 1.48 -12.12 9.99
CA ARG A 339 2.49 -12.92 9.28
C ARG A 339 2.31 -14.43 9.49
N ARG A 340 1.93 -14.86 10.69
CA ARG A 340 1.64 -16.29 10.96
C ARG A 340 0.47 -16.79 10.14
N ILE A 341 -0.61 -16.00 10.04
CA ILE A 341 -1.78 -16.35 9.22
C ILE A 341 -1.36 -16.38 7.74
N ALA A 342 -0.68 -15.33 7.24
CA ALA A 342 -0.23 -15.26 5.87
C ALA A 342 0.65 -16.47 5.50
N ARG A 343 1.67 -16.78 6.31
CA ARG A 343 2.57 -17.93 6.08
C ARG A 343 1.81 -19.25 6.03
N ARG A 344 0.87 -19.49 6.94
CA ARG A 344 0.10 -20.75 6.95
C ARG A 344 -0.80 -20.86 5.73
N THR A 345 -1.39 -19.74 5.31
CA THR A 345 -2.22 -19.67 4.11
C THR A 345 -1.40 -19.94 2.84
N GLU A 346 -0.22 -19.31 2.73
CA GLU A 346 0.71 -19.52 1.62
C GLU A 346 1.18 -20.97 1.53
N SER A 347 1.56 -21.59 2.67
CA SER A 347 1.94 -23.02 2.70
C SER A 347 0.82 -23.93 2.25
N TRP A 348 -0.44 -23.65 2.66
CA TRP A 348 -1.58 -24.43 2.23
C TRP A 348 -1.88 -24.25 0.73
N HIS A 349 -1.73 -23.03 0.21
CA HIS A 349 -1.90 -22.75 -1.22
C HIS A 349 -0.86 -23.50 -2.06
N ASP A 350 0.37 -23.59 -1.58
CA ASP A 350 1.47 -24.29 -2.26
C ASP A 350 1.29 -25.83 -2.29
N GLU A 351 0.50 -26.40 -1.36
CA GLU A 351 0.12 -27.83 -1.36
C GLU A 351 -0.92 -28.16 -2.46
N GLY A 352 -1.60 -27.13 -3.00
CA GLY A 352 -2.62 -27.27 -4.05
C GLY A 352 -2.05 -27.45 -5.45
N VAL A 353 -2.93 -27.80 -6.41
CA VAL A 353 -2.58 -27.91 -7.83
C VAL A 353 -2.24 -26.54 -8.40
N VAL A 354 -1.13 -26.45 -9.14
CA VAL A 354 -0.68 -25.22 -9.81
C VAL A 354 -1.72 -24.80 -10.85
N ASP A 355 -2.33 -23.64 -10.69
CA ASP A 355 -3.12 -23.01 -11.74
C ASP A 355 -2.18 -22.20 -12.64
N ASP A 356 -1.97 -22.67 -13.86
CA ASP A 356 -1.09 -22.07 -14.88
C ASP A 356 -1.63 -20.70 -15.42
N THR A 357 -2.78 -20.26 -14.92
CA THR A 357 -3.44 -19.02 -15.38
C THR A 357 -2.83 -17.74 -14.81
N ALA A 358 -2.04 -17.82 -13.73
CA ALA A 358 -1.45 -16.65 -13.05
C ALA A 358 -0.40 -15.87 -13.87
N LEU A 359 0.11 -16.45 -14.97
CA LEU A 359 1.25 -15.92 -15.74
C LEU A 359 0.87 -14.98 -16.89
N ARG A 360 -0.32 -14.38 -16.88
CA ARG A 360 -0.77 -13.43 -17.92
C ARG A 360 -0.37 -11.98 -17.65
N THR A 361 0.76 -11.75 -16.99
CA THR A 361 1.26 -10.39 -16.78
C THR A 361 1.77 -9.81 -18.09
N THR A 362 1.23 -8.67 -18.49
CA THR A 362 1.78 -7.85 -19.57
C THR A 362 2.74 -6.83 -18.98
N SER A 363 3.85 -6.53 -19.69
CA SER A 363 4.68 -5.40 -19.30
C SER A 363 3.97 -4.10 -19.73
N PRO A 364 3.67 -3.18 -18.82
CA PRO A 364 3.11 -1.87 -19.16
C PRO A 364 4.03 -1.06 -20.09
N GLU A 365 5.31 -1.39 -20.10
CA GLU A 365 6.36 -0.70 -20.86
C GLU A 365 6.57 -1.30 -22.26
N GLY A 366 5.73 -2.28 -22.69
CA GLY A 366 5.79 -2.87 -24.03
C GLY A 366 6.98 -3.81 -24.27
N ASP A 367 7.79 -4.11 -23.24
CA ASP A 367 8.90 -5.07 -23.34
C ASP A 367 8.36 -6.51 -23.19
N PRO A 368 8.44 -7.37 -24.24
CA PRO A 368 7.96 -8.76 -24.17
C PRO A 368 8.96 -9.71 -23.51
N TRP A 369 10.22 -9.31 -23.31
CA TRP A 369 11.30 -10.20 -22.89
C TRP A 369 11.23 -10.56 -21.42
N LEU A 370 11.15 -9.57 -20.55
CA LEU A 370 11.13 -9.81 -19.11
C LEU A 370 9.92 -10.64 -18.65
N PRO A 371 8.69 -10.45 -19.16
CA PRO A 371 7.59 -11.37 -18.91
C PRO A 371 7.84 -12.80 -19.42
N ALA A 372 8.53 -12.95 -20.56
CA ALA A 372 8.90 -14.28 -21.06
C ALA A 372 9.93 -14.97 -20.16
N ILE A 373 10.95 -14.22 -19.70
CA ILE A 373 11.93 -14.71 -18.73
C ILE A 373 11.23 -15.08 -17.41
N ALA A 374 10.32 -14.25 -16.91
CA ALA A 374 9.57 -14.55 -15.68
C ALA A 374 8.77 -15.85 -15.78
N ARG A 375 8.14 -16.12 -16.93
CA ARG A 375 7.47 -17.41 -17.19
C ARG A 375 8.47 -18.57 -17.19
N GLY A 376 9.66 -18.39 -17.80
CA GLY A 376 10.73 -19.39 -17.79
C GLY A 376 11.22 -19.68 -16.37
N VAL A 377 11.45 -18.64 -15.56
CA VAL A 377 11.84 -18.76 -14.15
C VAL A 377 10.80 -19.54 -13.36
N HIS A 378 9.51 -19.17 -13.50
CA HIS A 378 8.41 -19.87 -12.82
C HIS A 378 8.38 -21.37 -13.23
N ARG A 379 8.46 -21.65 -14.54
CA ARG A 379 8.42 -23.02 -15.05
C ARG A 379 9.57 -23.87 -14.50
N ILE A 380 10.78 -23.34 -14.51
CA ILE A 380 11.96 -24.00 -13.95
C ILE A 380 11.80 -24.22 -12.45
N ALA A 381 11.37 -23.21 -11.70
CA ALA A 381 11.15 -23.30 -10.25
C ALA A 381 10.05 -24.30 -9.86
N THR A 382 9.13 -24.61 -10.78
CA THR A 382 8.08 -25.62 -10.58
C THR A 382 8.56 -27.04 -10.86
N GLU A 383 9.46 -27.22 -11.84
CA GLU A 383 9.90 -28.53 -12.32
C GLU A 383 11.23 -29.00 -11.67
N ILE A 384 12.07 -28.06 -11.25
CA ILE A 384 13.37 -28.34 -10.64
C ILE A 384 13.36 -27.88 -9.17
N PRO A 385 13.90 -28.67 -8.23
CA PRO A 385 13.93 -28.33 -6.81
C PRO A 385 14.96 -27.22 -6.51
N VAL A 386 14.73 -26.03 -7.04
CA VAL A 386 15.55 -24.86 -6.72
C VAL A 386 15.16 -24.27 -5.37
N ARG A 387 16.12 -23.69 -4.66
CA ARG A 387 15.92 -23.14 -3.32
C ARG A 387 15.52 -21.68 -3.32
N ALA A 388 16.03 -20.92 -4.29
CA ALA A 388 15.78 -19.49 -4.43
C ALA A 388 15.95 -19.05 -5.88
N VAL A 389 15.44 -17.85 -6.18
CA VAL A 389 15.74 -17.11 -7.42
C VAL A 389 16.56 -15.88 -7.03
N ALA A 390 17.72 -15.69 -7.63
CA ALA A 390 18.57 -14.52 -7.47
C ALA A 390 18.41 -13.62 -8.71
N ALA A 391 18.14 -12.34 -8.54
CA ALA A 391 18.03 -11.39 -9.64
C ALA A 391 18.85 -10.12 -9.38
N TRP A 392 19.46 -9.58 -10.43
CA TRP A 392 20.05 -8.25 -10.39
C TRP A 392 19.06 -7.19 -10.87
N ALA A 393 18.96 -6.07 -10.17
CA ALA A 393 18.03 -5.02 -10.53
C ALA A 393 18.61 -3.61 -10.40
N ARG A 394 18.49 -2.84 -11.47
CA ARG A 394 18.79 -1.39 -11.52
C ARG A 394 17.52 -0.52 -11.37
N SER A 395 16.36 -1.15 -11.30
CA SER A 395 15.05 -0.53 -11.05
C SER A 395 14.12 -1.53 -10.38
N THR A 396 12.97 -1.08 -9.90
CA THR A 396 11.95 -1.98 -9.35
C THR A 396 11.30 -2.90 -10.39
N HIS A 397 11.49 -2.63 -11.68
CA HIS A 397 10.81 -3.33 -12.79
C HIS A 397 11.10 -4.83 -12.81
N THR A 398 12.39 -5.23 -12.71
CA THR A 398 12.78 -6.64 -12.73
C THR A 398 12.13 -7.42 -11.58
N GLY A 399 12.27 -6.93 -10.34
CA GLY A 399 11.64 -7.54 -9.17
C GLY A 399 10.12 -7.63 -9.29
N ARG A 400 9.49 -6.55 -9.80
CA ARG A 400 8.05 -6.44 -10.00
C ARG A 400 7.52 -7.50 -10.97
N ILE A 401 8.14 -7.67 -12.13
CA ILE A 401 7.67 -8.65 -13.13
C ILE A 401 7.94 -10.09 -12.67
N LEU A 402 9.12 -10.36 -12.09
CA LEU A 402 9.44 -11.69 -11.56
C LEU A 402 8.51 -12.11 -10.42
N SER A 403 8.13 -11.19 -9.54
CA SER A 403 7.23 -11.46 -8.42
C SER A 403 5.80 -11.86 -8.86
N ARG A 404 5.38 -11.46 -10.07
CA ARG A 404 4.05 -11.83 -10.61
C ARG A 404 3.90 -13.31 -10.95
N GLY A 405 5.00 -14.05 -11.03
CA GLY A 405 4.99 -15.49 -11.29
C GLY A 405 4.54 -16.35 -10.10
N ASP A 406 4.11 -15.78 -8.99
CA ASP A 406 3.77 -16.48 -7.74
C ASP A 406 4.77 -17.57 -7.38
N LEU A 407 6.04 -17.19 -7.32
CA LEU A 407 7.15 -18.10 -7.02
C LEU A 407 6.97 -18.69 -5.62
N ARG A 408 7.05 -20.02 -5.52
CA ARG A 408 6.99 -20.75 -4.24
C ARG A 408 8.31 -20.68 -3.46
N VAL A 409 9.35 -20.16 -4.09
CA VAL A 409 10.69 -19.96 -3.53
C VAL A 409 10.98 -18.46 -3.39
N PRO A 410 11.86 -18.05 -2.46
CA PRO A 410 12.23 -16.66 -2.29
C PRO A 410 12.83 -16.06 -3.57
N LEU A 411 12.43 -14.84 -3.92
CA LEU A 411 13.05 -14.01 -4.94
C LEU A 411 14.00 -13.02 -4.27
N VAL A 412 15.28 -13.33 -4.27
CA VAL A 412 16.34 -12.47 -3.70
C VAL A 412 16.81 -11.50 -4.77
N VAL A 413 16.55 -10.20 -4.56
CA VAL A 413 16.91 -9.17 -5.56
C VAL A 413 18.05 -8.32 -5.05
N PHE A 414 19.16 -8.32 -5.79
CA PHE A 414 20.35 -7.55 -5.49
C PHE A 414 20.31 -6.21 -6.21
N THR A 415 20.65 -5.14 -5.51
CA THR A 415 20.72 -3.77 -6.05
C THR A 415 21.69 -2.91 -5.28
N GLU A 416 22.28 -1.92 -5.95
CA GLU A 416 23.14 -0.90 -5.34
C GLU A 416 22.36 0.32 -4.82
N ASP A 417 21.12 0.50 -5.28
CA ASP A 417 20.28 1.65 -4.89
C ASP A 417 19.33 1.27 -3.72
N VAL A 418 19.57 1.86 -2.57
CA VAL A 418 18.77 1.64 -1.38
C VAL A 418 17.29 2.02 -1.57
N ARG A 419 16.98 3.00 -2.42
CA ARG A 419 15.60 3.42 -2.71
C ARG A 419 14.86 2.34 -3.49
N ILE A 420 15.57 1.68 -4.42
CA ILE A 420 15.04 0.53 -5.15
C ILE A 420 14.78 -0.62 -4.17
N ALA A 421 15.77 -0.94 -3.32
CA ALA A 421 15.63 -1.98 -2.31
C ALA A 421 14.42 -1.74 -1.39
N ARG A 422 14.23 -0.51 -0.89
CA ARG A 422 13.10 -0.13 -0.05
C ARG A 422 11.77 -0.32 -0.75
N ARG A 423 11.61 0.16 -1.98
CA ARG A 423 10.36 0.04 -2.75
C ARG A 423 10.00 -1.41 -3.07
N MET A 424 11.01 -2.27 -3.24
CA MET A 424 10.79 -3.70 -3.47
C MET A 424 10.18 -4.43 -2.26
N ARG A 425 10.18 -3.81 -1.07
CA ARG A 425 9.48 -4.35 0.11
C ARG A 425 7.97 -4.45 -0.06
N LEU A 426 7.38 -3.77 -1.04
CA LEU A 426 5.97 -3.95 -1.41
C LEU A 426 5.71 -5.12 -2.37
N LEU A 427 6.74 -5.82 -2.83
CA LEU A 427 6.58 -6.87 -3.82
C LEU A 427 6.48 -8.24 -3.15
N ARG A 428 5.45 -9.01 -3.50
CA ARG A 428 5.21 -10.35 -2.98
C ARG A 428 6.40 -11.27 -3.21
N GLY A 429 6.92 -11.87 -2.14
CA GLY A 429 8.01 -12.85 -2.16
C GLY A 429 9.38 -12.28 -2.51
N VAL A 430 9.54 -10.95 -2.61
CA VAL A 430 10.80 -10.29 -2.92
C VAL A 430 11.58 -9.95 -1.64
N HIS A 431 12.84 -10.35 -1.62
CA HIS A 431 13.78 -10.09 -0.54
C HIS A 431 14.94 -9.25 -1.08
N PRO A 432 14.87 -7.91 -0.98
CA PRO A 432 15.92 -7.03 -1.50
C PRO A 432 17.18 -7.10 -0.62
N LEU A 433 18.32 -7.28 -1.25
CA LEU A 433 19.65 -7.21 -0.62
C LEU A 433 20.46 -6.07 -1.24
N LEU A 434 20.89 -5.15 -0.39
CA LEU A 434 21.73 -4.04 -0.81
C LEU A 434 23.19 -4.51 -0.96
N VAL A 435 23.80 -4.18 -2.08
CA VAL A 435 25.22 -4.40 -2.34
C VAL A 435 25.97 -3.08 -2.46
N GLN A 436 27.31 -3.13 -2.30
CA GLN A 436 28.12 -1.92 -2.42
C GLN A 436 28.11 -1.40 -3.87
N THR A 437 28.11 -0.07 -4.03
CA THR A 437 28.20 0.59 -5.33
C THR A 437 29.53 0.24 -6.02
N GLY A 438 29.46 -0.05 -7.33
CA GLY A 438 30.61 -0.49 -8.10
C GLY A 438 30.97 -1.97 -7.90
N SER A 439 30.03 -2.77 -7.40
CA SER A 439 30.20 -4.22 -7.30
C SER A 439 30.35 -4.83 -8.69
N ALA A 440 31.31 -5.76 -8.85
CA ALA A 440 31.49 -6.54 -10.09
C ALA A 440 30.22 -7.34 -10.48
N MET A 441 29.28 -7.54 -9.53
CA MET A 441 27.98 -8.17 -9.78
C MET A 441 27.15 -7.48 -10.86
N SER A 442 27.37 -6.18 -11.11
CA SER A 442 26.58 -5.41 -12.08
C SER A 442 26.93 -5.73 -13.53
N ASP A 443 28.16 -6.14 -13.80
CA ASP A 443 28.72 -6.18 -15.14
C ASP A 443 29.31 -7.54 -15.51
N ASP A 444 29.61 -8.40 -14.52
CA ASP A 444 30.14 -9.75 -14.71
C ASP A 444 29.16 -10.81 -14.18
N ARG A 445 28.73 -11.69 -15.09
CA ARG A 445 27.83 -12.80 -14.77
C ARG A 445 28.41 -13.77 -13.74
N GLN A 446 29.69 -14.12 -13.88
CA GLN A 446 30.34 -15.08 -13.00
C GLN A 446 30.49 -14.46 -11.60
N ALA A 447 30.93 -13.22 -11.53
CA ALA A 447 30.98 -12.47 -10.28
C ALA A 447 29.57 -12.36 -9.63
N PHE A 448 28.50 -12.15 -10.42
CA PHE A 448 27.14 -12.14 -9.90
C PHE A 448 26.74 -13.48 -9.30
N VAL A 449 26.94 -14.60 -10.02
CA VAL A 449 26.57 -15.94 -9.54
C VAL A 449 27.30 -16.26 -8.24
N MET A 450 28.60 -16.02 -8.17
CA MET A 450 29.43 -16.32 -6.98
C MET A 450 29.03 -15.45 -5.77
N GLU A 451 28.96 -14.14 -5.96
CA GLU A 451 28.64 -13.23 -4.85
C GLU A 451 27.19 -13.36 -4.38
N ALA A 452 26.23 -13.55 -5.32
CA ALA A 452 24.84 -13.79 -4.95
C ALA A 452 24.67 -15.10 -4.20
N GLY A 453 25.36 -16.17 -4.63
CA GLY A 453 25.39 -17.46 -3.91
C GLY A 453 25.86 -17.30 -2.48
N ARG A 454 27.02 -16.69 -2.27
CA ARG A 454 27.60 -16.44 -0.94
C ARG A 454 26.66 -15.62 -0.04
N ARG A 455 26.04 -14.56 -0.59
CA ARG A 455 25.09 -13.71 0.17
C ARG A 455 23.80 -14.44 0.49
N MET A 456 23.29 -15.29 -0.41
CA MET A 456 22.13 -16.13 -0.13
C MET A 456 22.42 -17.12 1.01
N ILE A 457 23.61 -17.74 1.06
CA ILE A 457 24.03 -18.58 2.18
C ILE A 457 24.07 -17.77 3.48
N ALA A 458 24.77 -16.66 3.48
CA ALA A 458 24.92 -15.79 4.67
C ALA A 458 23.56 -15.28 5.20
N SER A 459 22.57 -15.12 4.32
CA SER A 459 21.21 -14.64 4.66
C SER A 459 20.20 -15.78 4.89
N GLY A 460 20.61 -17.04 4.75
CA GLY A 460 19.76 -18.22 4.98
C GLY A 460 18.69 -18.46 3.90
N PHE A 461 18.90 -17.98 2.67
CA PHE A 461 18.01 -18.23 1.54
C PHE A 461 18.36 -19.52 0.79
N ALA A 462 19.60 -19.99 0.87
CA ALA A 462 20.05 -21.27 0.32
C ALA A 462 21.25 -21.79 1.12
N ASP A 463 21.47 -23.09 1.07
CA ASP A 463 22.68 -23.73 1.60
C ASP A 463 23.65 -24.06 0.45
N ALA A 464 24.93 -24.25 0.78
CA ALA A 464 25.92 -24.69 -0.20
C ALA A 464 25.53 -26.07 -0.78
N GLY A 465 25.66 -26.23 -2.10
CA GLY A 465 25.24 -27.43 -2.82
C GLY A 465 23.79 -27.42 -3.32
N GLU A 466 22.94 -26.49 -2.86
CA GLU A 466 21.57 -26.34 -3.36
C GLU A 466 21.53 -25.62 -4.72
N LEU A 467 20.47 -25.85 -5.50
CA LEU A 467 20.26 -25.19 -6.78
C LEU A 467 19.53 -23.85 -6.61
N ALA A 468 19.95 -22.85 -7.37
CA ALA A 468 19.24 -21.57 -7.50
C ALA A 468 19.16 -21.13 -8.96
N ILE A 469 18.12 -20.33 -9.27
CA ILE A 469 17.99 -19.65 -10.56
C ILE A 469 18.63 -18.29 -10.45
N PHE A 470 19.47 -17.93 -11.42
CA PHE A 470 20.09 -16.62 -11.50
C PHE A 470 19.59 -15.88 -12.73
N VAL A 471 19.08 -14.66 -12.53
CA VAL A 471 18.48 -13.78 -13.55
C VAL A 471 19.26 -12.48 -13.59
N HIS A 472 19.86 -12.17 -14.73
CA HIS A 472 20.70 -10.96 -14.87
C HIS A 472 20.68 -10.43 -16.31
N GLY A 473 21.24 -9.23 -16.54
CA GLY A 473 21.53 -8.71 -17.86
C GLY A 473 22.86 -9.24 -18.38
N SER A 474 23.00 -9.34 -19.71
CA SER A 474 24.22 -9.84 -20.36
C SER A 474 25.44 -8.90 -20.25
N GLY A 475 25.29 -7.72 -19.65
CA GLY A 475 26.38 -6.72 -19.49
C GLY A 475 26.86 -6.08 -20.80
N ARG A 476 26.29 -6.47 -21.95
CA ARG A 476 26.65 -5.85 -23.24
C ARG A 476 25.90 -4.52 -23.42
N GLU A 477 26.48 -3.58 -24.17
CA GLU A 477 25.91 -2.26 -24.50
C GLU A 477 24.52 -2.29 -25.19
N THR A 478 23.98 -3.47 -25.43
CA THR A 478 22.61 -3.63 -25.90
C THR A 478 21.65 -3.30 -24.74
N ALA A 479 20.80 -2.36 -24.97
CA ALA A 479 19.90 -1.68 -24.04
C ALA A 479 18.89 -2.56 -23.27
N ARG A 480 19.20 -3.81 -22.93
CA ARG A 480 18.29 -4.73 -22.21
C ARG A 480 18.84 -5.03 -20.82
N PRO A 481 18.13 -4.58 -19.76
CA PRO A 481 18.63 -4.72 -18.39
C PRO A 481 18.57 -6.16 -17.86
N THR A 482 17.75 -7.04 -18.47
CA THR A 482 17.56 -8.45 -18.03
C THR A 482 17.28 -9.32 -19.27
N ASP A 483 18.24 -10.13 -19.68
CA ASP A 483 18.18 -10.92 -20.90
C ASP A 483 18.72 -12.36 -20.76
N ALA A 484 19.15 -12.76 -19.57
CA ALA A 484 19.69 -14.08 -19.32
C ALA A 484 19.15 -14.70 -18.02
N LEU A 485 18.95 -16.01 -18.05
CA LEU A 485 18.69 -16.83 -16.88
C LEU A 485 19.52 -18.09 -16.93
N GLY A 486 19.84 -18.66 -15.77
CA GLY A 486 20.54 -19.94 -15.66
C GLY A 486 20.28 -20.59 -14.31
N VAL A 487 20.45 -21.89 -14.24
CA VAL A 487 20.38 -22.67 -13.00
C VAL A 487 21.79 -23.07 -12.61
N PHE A 488 22.20 -22.75 -11.38
CA PHE A 488 23.53 -23.03 -10.89
C PHE A 488 23.45 -23.60 -9.47
N THR A 489 24.48 -24.41 -9.12
CA THR A 489 24.70 -24.82 -7.74
C THR A 489 25.23 -23.62 -6.95
N VAL A 490 24.66 -23.38 -5.78
CA VAL A 490 25.14 -22.36 -4.83
C VAL A 490 26.41 -22.90 -4.18
N VAL A 491 27.53 -22.16 -4.31
CA VAL A 491 28.84 -22.56 -3.77
C VAL A 491 29.32 -21.53 -2.75
N ASP A 492 30.00 -22.00 -1.72
CA ASP A 492 30.77 -21.16 -0.79
C ASP A 492 32.19 -21.04 -1.34
N SER A 493 32.70 -19.83 -1.49
CA SER A 493 33.97 -19.55 -2.20
C SER A 493 35.23 -20.06 -1.49
N GLU A 494 35.10 -20.73 -0.35
CA GLU A 494 36.27 -21.35 0.34
C GLU A 494 36.64 -22.74 -0.23
N GLU A 495 35.80 -23.38 -1.05
CA GLU A 495 36.07 -24.72 -1.60
C GLU A 495 36.60 -24.76 -3.06
N SER A 496 36.78 -23.61 -3.74
CA SER A 496 37.27 -23.59 -5.13
C SER A 496 38.80 -23.44 -5.28
N GLY A 497 39.57 -23.91 -4.34
CA GLY A 497 41.02 -24.01 -4.43
C GLY A 497 41.45 -25.46 -4.26
N ASP A 498 41.33 -26.26 -5.33
CA ASP A 498 42.13 -27.46 -5.69
C ASP A 498 41.25 -28.50 -6.44
N GLU A 499 41.20 -28.31 -7.78
CA GLU A 499 41.27 -29.45 -8.72
C GLU A 499 41.64 -28.93 -10.10
#